data_6c3361e56cf735e9058c04ac33e78e1d
#
_entry.id   6c3361e56cf735e9058c04ac33e78e1d
#
_cell.length_a   1.000
_cell.length_b   1.000
_cell.length_c   1.000
_cell.angle_alpha   90.00
_cell.angle_beta   90.00
_cell.angle_gamma   90.00
#
_symmetry.space_group_name_H-M   'P 1'
#
loop_
_entity.id
_entity.type
_entity.pdbx_description
1 polymer ?
#
loop_
_entity_poly.entity_id
_entity_poly.type
_entity_poly.pdbx_seq_one_letter_code
_entity_poly.pdbx_strand_id
1 'polypeptide(L)'
;NPNVIFADADFDVAVDNALNGAFFHSGQVCSAGSRIVVEESLHDKFVDALVERANKIKIGGPTDEKAETGPLISADHREKVAAYVDKAREQGAKILTGGRAATSEDTNSQHGTGNTDLGAGIYYLPTIIDGATREMDCVHDEAFGPTVTIETFTTEEEAIEIANDTEYGLAGAVYTSDAGRAERVARALRHGTIWINDFHPYLPQAEWGGFKQSGNGRELGPTGLAEYQEHKHVYQNLSPAAWDQFGLQ
;
A
#
# COMPACT_ATOMS: atom_id res chain seq x y z
N ASN A 1 0.47 -4.03 -1.01
CA ASN A 1 -0.30 -3.68 0.19
C ASN A 1 -1.79 -3.68 -0.16
N PRO A 2 -2.56 -4.71 0.22
CA PRO A 2 -3.97 -4.82 -0.12
C PRO A 2 -4.85 -3.93 0.76
N ASN A 3 -5.88 -3.33 0.16
CA ASN A 3 -7.03 -2.73 0.83
C ASN A 3 -8.22 -3.66 0.63
N VAL A 4 -8.61 -4.42 1.64
CA VAL A 4 -9.75 -5.35 1.60
C VAL A 4 -11.00 -4.60 2.04
N ILE A 5 -11.97 -4.47 1.13
CA ILE A 5 -13.15 -3.63 1.33
C ILE A 5 -14.42 -4.47 1.22
N PHE A 6 -15.09 -4.68 2.34
CA PHE A 6 -16.36 -5.39 2.41
C PHE A 6 -17.54 -4.44 2.13
N ALA A 7 -18.66 -4.98 1.66
CA ALA A 7 -19.84 -4.20 1.29
C ALA A 7 -20.49 -3.44 2.45
N ASP A 8 -20.25 -3.86 3.69
CA ASP A 8 -20.73 -3.23 4.91
C ASP A 8 -19.79 -2.14 5.48
N ALA A 9 -18.69 -1.83 4.78
CA ALA A 9 -17.77 -0.75 5.17
C ALA A 9 -18.47 0.62 5.14
N ASP A 10 -17.96 1.55 5.96
CA ASP A 10 -18.29 2.97 5.76
C ASP A 10 -17.75 3.39 4.39
N PHE A 11 -18.68 3.66 3.49
CA PHE A 11 -18.38 3.85 2.07
C PHE A 11 -17.45 5.04 1.81
N ASP A 12 -17.74 6.18 2.42
CA ASP A 12 -16.97 7.40 2.19
C ASP A 12 -15.57 7.28 2.80
N VAL A 13 -15.45 6.70 3.97
CA VAL A 13 -14.17 6.41 4.64
C VAL A 13 -13.34 5.46 3.78
N ALA A 14 -13.94 4.38 3.27
CA ALA A 14 -13.22 3.40 2.44
C ALA A 14 -12.70 4.03 1.13
N VAL A 15 -13.50 4.86 0.45
CA VAL A 15 -13.09 5.54 -0.78
C VAL A 15 -11.99 6.58 -0.49
N ASP A 16 -12.12 7.41 0.54
CA ASP A 16 -11.11 8.41 0.89
C ASP A 16 -9.78 7.78 1.28
N ASN A 17 -9.82 6.72 2.08
CA ASN A 17 -8.61 6.01 2.49
C ASN A 17 -7.96 5.24 1.32
N ALA A 18 -8.75 4.69 0.40
CA ALA A 18 -8.22 4.07 -0.81
C ALA A 18 -7.49 5.10 -1.70
N LEU A 19 -8.05 6.30 -1.86
CA LEU A 19 -7.40 7.40 -2.59
C LEU A 19 -6.12 7.83 -1.91
N ASN A 20 -6.17 8.09 -0.60
CA ASN A 20 -4.99 8.47 0.17
C ASN A 20 -3.92 7.38 0.11
N GLY A 21 -4.29 6.13 0.31
CA GLY A 21 -3.38 4.99 0.26
C GLY A 21 -2.68 4.83 -1.09
N ALA A 22 -3.40 5.05 -2.19
CA ALA A 22 -2.87 4.85 -3.53
C ALA A 22 -2.09 6.05 -4.08
N PHE A 23 -2.53 7.29 -3.79
CA PHE A 23 -2.06 8.47 -4.51
C PHE A 23 -1.26 9.47 -3.66
N PHE A 24 -1.20 9.30 -2.34
CA PHE A 24 -0.32 10.08 -1.48
C PHE A 24 1.13 9.97 -1.99
N HIS A 25 1.84 11.10 -2.05
CA HIS A 25 3.18 11.20 -2.64
C HIS A 25 3.31 10.60 -4.06
N SER A 26 2.24 10.68 -4.86
CA SER A 26 2.19 10.04 -6.21
C SER A 26 2.42 8.53 -6.17
N GLY A 27 1.96 7.87 -5.10
CA GLY A 27 2.11 6.43 -4.91
C GLY A 27 3.55 5.97 -4.63
N GLN A 28 4.47 6.89 -4.41
CA GLN A 28 5.88 6.59 -4.12
C GLN A 28 6.11 6.38 -2.61
N VAL A 29 5.36 5.45 -2.05
CA VAL A 29 5.39 5.08 -0.63
C VAL A 29 5.43 3.56 -0.52
N CYS A 30 6.35 3.02 0.27
CA CYS A 30 6.49 1.56 0.44
C CYS A 30 5.21 0.89 0.96
N SER A 31 4.38 1.61 1.72
CA SER A 31 3.08 1.14 2.20
C SER A 31 1.91 1.59 1.33
N ALA A 32 2.14 2.14 0.14
CA ALA A 32 1.04 2.55 -0.73
C ALA A 32 0.01 1.42 -0.91
N GLY A 33 -1.27 1.73 -0.70
CA GLY A 33 -2.38 0.80 -0.85
C GLY A 33 -2.76 0.59 -2.31
N SER A 34 -1.80 0.12 -3.10
CA SER A 34 -1.89 0.03 -4.56
C SER A 34 -2.71 -1.15 -5.09
N ARG A 35 -3.21 -2.02 -4.20
CA ARG A 35 -4.13 -3.12 -4.54
C ARG A 35 -5.43 -2.96 -3.76
N ILE A 36 -6.53 -2.78 -4.46
CA ILE A 36 -7.87 -2.79 -3.87
C ILE A 36 -8.48 -4.16 -4.14
N VAL A 37 -8.95 -4.81 -3.07
CA VAL A 37 -9.65 -6.10 -3.09
C VAL A 37 -11.05 -5.82 -2.55
N VAL A 38 -12.02 -5.60 -3.44
CA VAL A 38 -13.37 -5.12 -3.09
C VAL A 38 -14.42 -6.21 -3.25
N GLU A 39 -15.39 -6.28 -2.33
CA GLU A 39 -16.51 -7.22 -2.47
C GLU A 39 -17.32 -6.94 -3.74
N GLU A 40 -17.59 -7.98 -4.54
CA GLU A 40 -18.21 -7.89 -5.87
C GLU A 40 -19.48 -7.05 -5.85
N SER A 41 -20.30 -7.20 -4.81
CA SER A 41 -21.57 -6.47 -4.66
C SER A 41 -21.39 -4.94 -4.50
N LEU A 42 -20.20 -4.49 -4.10
CA LEU A 42 -19.86 -3.08 -3.92
C LEU A 42 -19.08 -2.50 -5.12
N HIS A 43 -18.50 -3.34 -5.97
CA HIS A 43 -17.51 -3.01 -6.98
C HIS A 43 -17.89 -1.78 -7.81
N ASP A 44 -19.00 -1.83 -8.55
CA ASP A 44 -19.35 -0.76 -9.51
C ASP A 44 -19.49 0.60 -8.81
N LYS A 45 -20.23 0.64 -7.70
CA LYS A 45 -20.43 1.86 -6.93
C LYS A 45 -19.12 2.41 -6.37
N PHE A 46 -18.23 1.52 -5.88
CA PHE A 46 -16.96 1.90 -5.30
C PHE A 46 -16.01 2.44 -6.38
N VAL A 47 -15.92 1.74 -7.51
CA VAL A 47 -15.08 2.12 -8.64
C VAL A 47 -15.49 3.45 -9.23
N ASP A 48 -16.80 3.68 -9.44
CA ASP A 48 -17.32 4.97 -9.95
C ASP A 48 -16.91 6.13 -9.03
N ALA A 49 -17.08 5.97 -7.72
CA ALA A 49 -16.69 7.00 -6.75
C ALA A 49 -15.17 7.22 -6.70
N LEU A 50 -14.38 6.14 -6.77
CA LEU A 50 -12.92 6.20 -6.78
C LEU A 50 -12.42 6.96 -8.02
N VAL A 51 -12.96 6.65 -9.21
CA VAL A 51 -12.63 7.33 -10.47
C VAL A 51 -13.02 8.80 -10.42
N GLU A 52 -14.24 9.12 -9.97
CA GLU A 52 -14.70 10.50 -9.84
C GLU A 52 -13.76 11.33 -8.96
N ARG A 53 -13.36 10.80 -7.81
CA ARG A 53 -12.48 11.51 -6.87
C ARG A 53 -11.04 11.54 -7.35
N ALA A 54 -10.50 10.46 -7.91
CA ALA A 54 -9.14 10.43 -8.48
C ALA A 54 -8.95 11.49 -9.57
N ASN A 55 -9.97 11.71 -10.40
CA ASN A 55 -9.96 12.73 -11.44
C ASN A 55 -9.92 14.17 -10.88
N LYS A 56 -10.21 14.39 -9.60
CA LYS A 56 -10.18 15.72 -8.95
C LYS A 56 -8.85 15.99 -8.25
N ILE A 57 -7.97 15.01 -8.10
CA ILE A 57 -6.66 15.17 -7.45
C ILE A 57 -5.85 16.23 -8.19
N LYS A 58 -5.39 17.24 -7.46
CA LYS A 58 -4.60 18.34 -7.99
C LYS A 58 -3.10 18.01 -7.98
N ILE A 59 -2.50 18.10 -9.14
CA ILE A 59 -1.07 17.80 -9.36
C ILE A 59 -0.34 19.13 -9.55
N GLY A 60 0.82 19.25 -8.92
CA GLY A 60 1.64 20.46 -9.07
C GLY A 60 3.05 20.31 -8.53
N GLY A 61 3.81 21.38 -8.63
CA GLY A 61 5.18 21.45 -8.13
C GLY A 61 5.27 21.69 -6.61
N PRO A 62 6.47 21.58 -6.04
CA PRO A 62 6.68 21.62 -4.58
C PRO A 62 6.35 22.97 -3.93
N THR A 63 6.23 24.03 -4.71
CA THR A 63 5.86 25.37 -4.24
C THR A 63 4.43 25.76 -4.59
N ASP A 64 3.67 24.84 -5.17
CA ASP A 64 2.27 25.08 -5.53
C ASP A 64 1.35 24.69 -4.38
N GLU A 65 0.88 25.68 -3.65
CA GLU A 65 0.02 25.50 -2.46
C GLU A 65 -1.34 24.84 -2.76
N LYS A 66 -1.71 24.74 -4.03
CA LYS A 66 -2.96 24.08 -4.45
C LYS A 66 -2.74 22.63 -4.84
N ALA A 67 -1.49 22.18 -4.94
CA ALA A 67 -1.18 20.81 -5.31
C ALA A 67 -1.41 19.86 -4.13
N GLU A 68 -2.06 18.74 -4.40
CA GLU A 68 -2.31 17.66 -3.45
C GLU A 68 -1.30 16.52 -3.62
N THR A 69 -0.69 16.42 -4.80
CA THR A 69 0.37 15.46 -5.10
C THR A 69 1.36 16.05 -6.10
N GLY A 70 2.56 15.44 -6.17
CA GLY A 70 3.71 15.98 -6.88
C GLY A 70 4.20 15.12 -8.05
N PRO A 71 5.44 15.39 -8.54
CA PRO A 71 6.05 14.62 -9.60
C PRO A 71 6.56 13.26 -9.13
N LEU A 72 6.86 12.40 -10.10
CA LEU A 72 7.69 11.21 -9.87
C LEU A 72 9.16 11.62 -9.67
N ILE A 73 9.96 10.72 -9.11
CA ILE A 73 11.36 11.00 -8.74
C ILE A 73 12.27 11.24 -9.96
N SER A 74 11.98 10.60 -11.10
CA SER A 74 12.80 10.71 -12.30
C SER A 74 12.02 10.40 -13.59
N ALA A 75 12.55 10.83 -14.75
CA ALA A 75 11.99 10.49 -16.05
C ALA A 75 12.01 8.97 -16.29
N ASP A 76 13.12 8.30 -15.96
CA ASP A 76 13.23 6.84 -16.08
C ASP A 76 12.18 6.12 -15.24
N HIS A 77 11.88 6.64 -14.05
CA HIS A 77 10.84 6.06 -13.22
C HIS A 77 9.44 6.28 -13.81
N ARG A 78 9.18 7.46 -14.40
CA ARG A 78 7.93 7.72 -15.12
C ARG A 78 7.74 6.75 -16.29
N GLU A 79 8.80 6.43 -17.02
CA GLU A 79 8.78 5.45 -18.10
C GLU A 79 8.48 4.04 -17.58
N LYS A 80 9.05 3.65 -16.43
CA LYS A 80 8.70 2.36 -15.78
C LYS A 80 7.23 2.28 -15.39
N VAL A 81 6.69 3.35 -14.79
CA VAL A 81 5.27 3.42 -14.45
C VAL A 81 4.39 3.34 -15.70
N ALA A 82 4.77 4.04 -16.78
CA ALA A 82 4.07 3.96 -18.05
C ALA A 82 4.08 2.53 -18.62
N ALA A 83 5.25 1.90 -18.66
CA ALA A 83 5.40 0.53 -19.14
C ALA A 83 4.57 -0.49 -18.32
N TYR A 84 4.52 -0.30 -16.99
CA TYR A 84 3.67 -1.13 -16.12
C TYR A 84 2.19 -1.00 -16.48
N VAL A 85 1.69 0.21 -16.70
CA VAL A 85 0.29 0.45 -17.08
C VAL A 85 0.01 -0.08 -18.50
N ASP A 86 0.94 0.10 -19.43
CA ASP A 86 0.79 -0.41 -20.81
C ASP A 86 0.75 -1.93 -20.82
N LYS A 87 1.57 -2.60 -20.03
CA LYS A 87 1.56 -4.05 -19.87
C LYS A 87 0.23 -4.55 -19.29
N ALA A 88 -0.31 -3.87 -18.29
CA ALA A 88 -1.64 -4.20 -17.75
C ALA A 88 -2.73 -4.12 -18.84
N ARG A 89 -2.68 -3.07 -19.68
CA ARG A 89 -3.60 -2.89 -20.81
C ARG A 89 -3.45 -4.00 -21.86
N GLU A 90 -2.21 -4.38 -22.20
CA GLU A 90 -1.91 -5.49 -23.12
C GLU A 90 -2.41 -6.84 -22.60
N GLN A 91 -2.37 -7.04 -21.29
CA GLN A 91 -2.89 -8.24 -20.62
C GLN A 91 -4.42 -8.25 -20.48
N GLY A 92 -5.10 -7.17 -20.84
CA GLY A 92 -6.56 -7.09 -20.89
C GLY A 92 -7.22 -6.35 -19.73
N ALA A 93 -6.45 -5.75 -18.82
CA ALA A 93 -6.98 -4.88 -17.79
C ALA A 93 -7.54 -3.57 -18.36
N LYS A 94 -8.53 -3.00 -17.70
CA LYS A 94 -9.18 -1.76 -18.12
C LYS A 94 -8.56 -0.57 -17.37
N ILE A 95 -8.08 0.40 -18.12
CA ILE A 95 -7.61 1.67 -17.52
C ILE A 95 -8.79 2.63 -17.49
N LEU A 96 -9.34 2.86 -16.31
CA LEU A 96 -10.56 3.66 -16.13
C LEU A 96 -10.28 5.15 -16.10
N THR A 97 -9.10 5.56 -15.61
CA THR A 97 -8.63 6.95 -15.63
C THR A 97 -7.11 7.00 -15.64
N GLY A 98 -6.53 8.13 -16.03
CA GLY A 98 -5.09 8.35 -16.09
C GLY A 98 -4.41 7.54 -17.20
N GLY A 99 -3.50 6.67 -16.84
CA GLY A 99 -2.81 5.74 -17.74
C GLY A 99 -1.84 6.40 -18.71
N ARG A 100 -1.35 7.61 -18.40
CA ARG A 100 -0.39 8.34 -19.23
C ARG A 100 0.39 9.39 -18.44
N ALA A 101 1.51 9.83 -18.98
CA ALA A 101 2.19 11.02 -18.49
C ALA A 101 1.29 12.25 -18.67
N ALA A 102 1.43 13.21 -17.76
CA ALA A 102 0.75 14.49 -17.91
C ALA A 102 1.40 15.32 -19.03
N THR A 103 0.59 16.20 -19.65
CA THR A 103 1.00 17.12 -20.71
C THR A 103 0.74 18.57 -20.29
N SER A 104 1.21 19.53 -21.08
CA SER A 104 0.91 20.95 -20.80
C SER A 104 -0.60 21.29 -20.89
N GLU A 105 -1.39 20.49 -21.62
CA GLU A 105 -2.84 20.65 -21.66
C GLU A 105 -3.49 20.33 -20.30
N ASP A 106 -2.89 19.42 -19.53
CA ASP A 106 -3.37 19.04 -18.22
C ASP A 106 -3.17 20.14 -17.16
N THR A 107 -2.32 21.12 -17.42
CA THR A 107 -2.06 22.25 -16.52
C THR A 107 -3.33 23.00 -16.11
N ASN A 108 -4.28 23.16 -17.03
CA ASN A 108 -5.56 23.81 -16.81
C ASN A 108 -6.75 22.85 -16.80
N SER A 109 -6.48 21.53 -16.78
CA SER A 109 -7.51 20.49 -16.66
C SER A 109 -7.98 20.31 -15.21
N GLN A 110 -8.83 19.32 -15.00
CA GLN A 110 -9.27 18.93 -13.64
C GLN A 110 -8.12 18.50 -12.73
N HIS A 111 -6.99 18.01 -13.28
CA HIS A 111 -5.80 17.64 -12.52
C HIS A 111 -4.84 18.80 -12.27
N GLY A 112 -4.89 19.85 -13.06
CA GLY A 112 -3.98 20.97 -12.94
C GLY A 112 -4.43 22.00 -11.91
N THR A 113 -3.46 22.78 -11.44
CA THR A 113 -3.67 23.92 -10.55
C THR A 113 -3.68 25.25 -11.32
N GLY A 114 -3.24 25.24 -12.56
CA GLY A 114 -2.96 26.42 -13.37
C GLY A 114 -1.62 27.11 -13.06
N ASN A 115 -0.91 26.68 -11.99
CA ASN A 115 0.34 27.30 -11.53
C ASN A 115 1.60 26.55 -12.00
N THR A 116 1.45 25.26 -12.30
CA THR A 116 2.56 24.38 -12.70
C THR A 116 2.32 23.84 -14.09
N ASP A 117 3.26 24.06 -15.04
CA ASP A 117 3.21 23.37 -16.34
C ASP A 117 3.50 21.89 -16.16
N LEU A 118 2.45 21.07 -16.22
CA LEU A 118 2.57 19.62 -16.01
C LEU A 118 3.33 18.93 -17.15
N GLY A 119 3.34 19.48 -18.36
CA GLY A 119 4.08 18.94 -19.50
C GLY A 119 5.59 19.14 -19.40
N ALA A 120 6.03 20.17 -18.68
CA ALA A 120 7.45 20.42 -18.47
C ALA A 120 8.07 19.57 -17.35
N GLY A 121 7.25 18.85 -16.56
CA GLY A 121 7.66 18.08 -15.40
C GLY A 121 7.60 16.56 -15.59
N ILE A 122 7.86 15.85 -14.52
CA ILE A 122 7.90 14.37 -14.47
C ILE A 122 6.60 13.84 -13.83
N TYR A 123 5.47 14.27 -14.35
CA TYR A 123 4.15 13.95 -13.79
C TYR A 123 3.51 12.78 -14.51
N TYR A 124 2.79 11.97 -13.77
CA TYR A 124 1.95 10.89 -14.28
C TYR A 124 0.56 11.01 -13.65
N LEU A 125 -0.49 10.82 -14.43
CA LEU A 125 -1.85 11.01 -13.93
C LEU A 125 -2.26 9.88 -12.99
N PRO A 126 -3.05 10.16 -11.94
CA PRO A 126 -3.65 9.13 -11.08
C PRO A 126 -4.36 8.08 -11.93
N THR A 127 -3.97 6.82 -11.77
CA THR A 127 -4.35 5.74 -12.69
C THR A 127 -5.07 4.64 -11.93
N ILE A 128 -6.27 4.28 -12.39
CA ILE A 128 -7.06 3.17 -11.86
C ILE A 128 -7.12 2.08 -12.92
N ILE A 129 -6.69 0.88 -12.52
CA ILE A 129 -6.62 -0.33 -13.34
C ILE A 129 -7.66 -1.31 -12.81
N ASP A 130 -8.73 -1.54 -13.57
CA ASP A 130 -9.83 -2.41 -13.20
C ASP A 130 -9.81 -3.73 -13.98
N GLY A 131 -10.46 -4.75 -13.41
CA GLY A 131 -10.50 -6.08 -13.99
C GLY A 131 -9.15 -6.78 -14.02
N ALA A 132 -8.28 -6.43 -13.07
CA ALA A 132 -7.01 -7.11 -12.89
C ALA A 132 -7.25 -8.53 -12.36
N THR A 133 -6.56 -9.51 -12.93
CA THR A 133 -6.60 -10.91 -12.51
C THR A 133 -5.26 -11.36 -11.95
N ARG A 134 -5.26 -12.45 -11.18
CA ARG A 134 -4.06 -13.00 -10.52
C ARG A 134 -2.92 -13.36 -11.48
N GLU A 135 -3.21 -13.55 -12.76
CA GLU A 135 -2.21 -13.88 -13.78
C GLU A 135 -1.53 -12.64 -14.37
N MET A 136 -2.04 -11.45 -14.08
CA MET A 136 -1.51 -10.21 -14.63
C MET A 136 -0.33 -9.69 -13.81
N ASP A 137 0.69 -9.20 -14.50
CA ASP A 137 1.88 -8.67 -13.85
C ASP A 137 1.56 -7.47 -12.94
N CYS A 138 0.57 -6.66 -13.29
CA CYS A 138 0.15 -5.51 -12.48
C CYS A 138 -0.40 -5.87 -11.09
N VAL A 139 -0.71 -7.13 -10.82
CA VAL A 139 -1.11 -7.62 -9.50
C VAL A 139 0.12 -8.02 -8.66
N HIS A 140 1.18 -8.49 -9.32
CA HIS A 140 2.39 -9.01 -8.67
C HIS A 140 3.53 -8.01 -8.60
N ASP A 141 3.71 -7.20 -9.66
CA ASP A 141 4.80 -6.23 -9.76
C ASP A 141 4.45 -4.92 -9.02
N GLU A 142 5.46 -4.29 -8.44
CA GLU A 142 5.32 -2.98 -7.80
C GLU A 142 5.64 -1.85 -8.78
N ALA A 143 4.62 -1.01 -9.09
CA ALA A 143 4.81 0.17 -9.94
C ALA A 143 5.58 1.30 -9.22
N PHE A 144 5.39 1.47 -7.92
CA PHE A 144 5.89 2.58 -7.10
C PHE A 144 5.53 3.95 -7.69
N GLY A 145 4.29 4.09 -8.13
CA GLY A 145 3.77 5.26 -8.82
C GLY A 145 2.26 5.44 -8.57
N PRO A 146 1.63 6.47 -9.14
CA PRO A 146 0.23 6.79 -8.89
C PRO A 146 -0.72 5.83 -9.63
N THR A 147 -0.64 4.56 -9.29
CA THR A 147 -1.43 3.49 -9.91
C THR A 147 -2.06 2.62 -8.84
N VAL A 148 -3.27 2.16 -9.08
CA VAL A 148 -3.98 1.20 -8.24
C VAL A 148 -4.68 0.16 -9.09
N THR A 149 -4.59 -1.11 -8.68
CA THR A 149 -5.31 -2.24 -9.28
C THR A 149 -6.55 -2.58 -8.47
N ILE A 150 -7.60 -3.04 -9.14
CA ILE A 150 -8.84 -3.47 -8.51
C ILE A 150 -9.10 -4.94 -8.86
N GLU A 151 -9.26 -5.74 -7.81
CA GLU A 151 -9.65 -7.14 -7.84
C GLU A 151 -10.94 -7.31 -7.04
N THR A 152 -11.76 -8.30 -7.37
CA THR A 152 -13.02 -8.57 -6.67
C THR A 152 -12.99 -9.89 -5.92
N PHE A 153 -13.80 -9.99 -4.87
CA PHE A 153 -14.04 -11.23 -4.13
C PHE A 153 -15.52 -11.39 -3.79
N THR A 154 -15.92 -12.61 -3.47
CA THR A 154 -17.31 -12.98 -3.11
C THR A 154 -17.42 -13.48 -1.68
N THR A 155 -16.34 -14.00 -1.08
CA THR A 155 -16.34 -14.53 0.29
C THR A 155 -15.15 -13.98 1.10
N GLU A 156 -15.27 -14.01 2.43
CA GLU A 156 -14.19 -13.59 3.35
C GLU A 156 -12.92 -14.40 3.13
N GLU A 157 -13.03 -15.71 2.87
CA GLU A 157 -11.92 -16.60 2.60
C GLU A 157 -11.18 -16.23 1.30
N GLU A 158 -11.93 -15.93 0.25
CA GLU A 158 -11.40 -15.50 -1.04
C GLU A 158 -10.67 -14.15 -0.90
N ALA A 159 -11.24 -13.21 -0.16
CA ALA A 159 -10.60 -11.92 0.11
C ALA A 159 -9.24 -12.09 0.80
N ILE A 160 -9.15 -12.97 1.80
CA ILE A 160 -7.91 -13.28 2.51
C ILE A 160 -6.90 -13.97 1.57
N GLU A 161 -7.37 -14.89 0.73
CA GLU A 161 -6.52 -15.59 -0.24
C GLU A 161 -5.91 -14.61 -1.24
N ILE A 162 -6.74 -13.77 -1.89
CA ILE A 162 -6.30 -12.74 -2.84
C ILE A 162 -5.32 -11.78 -2.19
N ALA A 163 -5.65 -11.25 -1.01
CA ALA A 163 -4.81 -10.28 -0.32
C ALA A 163 -3.46 -10.85 0.10
N ASN A 164 -3.37 -12.16 0.39
CA ASN A 164 -2.12 -12.83 0.75
C ASN A 164 -1.31 -13.34 -0.45
N ASP A 165 -1.90 -13.36 -1.65
CA ASP A 165 -1.25 -13.83 -2.88
C ASP A 165 -0.28 -12.78 -3.43
N THR A 166 0.83 -12.64 -2.77
CA THR A 166 1.94 -11.75 -3.10
C THR A 166 3.20 -12.20 -2.37
N GLU A 167 4.35 -11.96 -2.94
CA GLU A 167 5.64 -12.16 -2.27
C GLU A 167 5.93 -11.10 -1.19
N TYR A 168 5.19 -9.99 -1.18
CA TYR A 168 5.32 -8.90 -0.23
C TYR A 168 4.40 -9.06 0.99
N GLY A 169 4.68 -8.27 2.04
CA GLY A 169 3.89 -8.28 3.27
C GLY A 169 4.23 -7.11 4.19
N LEU A 170 4.32 -5.88 3.65
CA LEU A 170 4.62 -4.72 4.48
C LEU A 170 3.40 -4.26 5.26
N ALA A 171 2.34 -3.88 4.56
CA ALA A 171 1.13 -3.34 5.17
C ALA A 171 -0.13 -3.77 4.41
N GLY A 172 -1.28 -3.53 5.01
CA GLY A 172 -2.59 -3.71 4.40
C GLY A 172 -3.68 -3.07 5.24
N ALA A 173 -4.90 -3.05 4.72
CA ALA A 173 -6.05 -2.58 5.48
C ALA A 173 -7.28 -3.45 5.25
N VAL A 174 -8.20 -3.41 6.20
CA VAL A 174 -9.52 -4.02 6.10
C VAL A 174 -10.60 -3.03 6.48
N TYR A 175 -11.63 -2.94 5.67
CA TYR A 175 -12.78 -2.04 5.85
C TYR A 175 -14.06 -2.85 5.99
N THR A 176 -14.70 -2.76 7.13
CA THR A 176 -15.96 -3.41 7.46
C THR A 176 -16.57 -2.81 8.73
N SER A 177 -17.87 -2.81 8.85
CA SER A 177 -18.56 -2.44 10.10
C SER A 177 -18.67 -3.60 11.12
N ASP A 178 -18.38 -4.83 10.68
CA ASP A 178 -18.35 -6.01 11.56
C ASP A 178 -17.00 -6.14 12.26
N ALA A 179 -16.95 -5.81 13.55
CA ALA A 179 -15.74 -5.88 14.36
C ALA A 179 -15.14 -7.31 14.44
N GLY A 180 -15.99 -8.34 14.42
CA GLY A 180 -15.54 -9.73 14.42
C GLY A 180 -14.85 -10.11 13.12
N ARG A 181 -15.38 -9.68 11.97
CA ARG A 181 -14.78 -9.84 10.66
C ARG A 181 -13.46 -9.06 10.59
N ALA A 182 -13.46 -7.80 11.02
CA ALA A 182 -12.25 -6.97 11.02
C ALA A 182 -11.09 -7.67 11.73
N GLU A 183 -11.33 -8.23 12.91
CA GLU A 183 -10.32 -8.94 13.70
C GLU A 183 -9.87 -10.24 13.03
N ARG A 184 -10.80 -11.06 12.49
CA ARG A 184 -10.44 -12.31 11.80
C ARG A 184 -9.60 -12.05 10.57
N VAL A 185 -10.04 -11.11 9.72
CA VAL A 185 -9.33 -10.78 8.48
C VAL A 185 -7.97 -10.16 8.79
N ALA A 186 -7.91 -9.18 9.70
CA ALA A 186 -6.64 -8.55 10.08
C ALA A 186 -5.60 -9.56 10.58
N ARG A 187 -6.01 -10.57 11.37
CA ARG A 187 -5.10 -11.64 11.82
C ARG A 187 -4.70 -12.62 10.73
N ALA A 188 -5.55 -12.83 9.74
CA ALA A 188 -5.29 -13.76 8.64
C ALA A 188 -4.38 -13.16 7.55
N LEU A 189 -4.34 -11.83 7.43
CA LEU A 189 -3.47 -11.13 6.48
C LEU A 189 -2.01 -11.21 6.91
N ARG A 190 -1.14 -11.72 6.03
CA ARG A 190 0.29 -11.94 6.31
C ARG A 190 1.13 -10.71 5.96
N HIS A 191 0.85 -9.61 6.67
CA HIS A 191 1.51 -8.31 6.53
C HIS A 191 1.93 -7.80 7.90
N GLY A 192 2.99 -7.00 7.95
CA GLY A 192 3.56 -6.52 9.19
C GLY A 192 2.68 -5.53 9.94
N THR A 193 1.92 -4.72 9.20
CA THR A 193 0.94 -3.79 9.76
C THR A 193 -0.39 -3.94 9.04
N ILE A 194 -1.49 -4.07 9.80
CA ILE A 194 -2.85 -4.05 9.26
C ILE A 194 -3.62 -2.95 9.96
N TRP A 195 -4.16 -2.04 9.16
CA TRP A 195 -5.11 -1.02 9.63
C TRP A 195 -6.55 -1.52 9.49
N ILE A 196 -7.39 -1.17 10.45
CA ILE A 196 -8.82 -1.45 10.42
C ILE A 196 -9.58 -0.13 10.27
N ASN A 197 -10.32 0.01 9.18
CA ASN A 197 -11.09 1.22 8.82
C ASN A 197 -10.25 2.51 8.82
N ASP A 198 -8.95 2.38 8.51
CA ASP A 198 -8.00 3.49 8.43
C ASP A 198 -6.87 3.14 7.47
N PHE A 199 -6.01 4.11 7.12
CA PHE A 199 -4.81 3.89 6.33
C PHE A 199 -3.72 4.92 6.67
N HIS A 200 -2.47 4.47 6.76
CA HIS A 200 -1.26 5.27 6.99
C HIS A 200 -1.03 5.87 8.40
N PRO A 201 -1.76 5.60 9.48
CA PRO A 201 -1.30 6.08 10.78
C PRO A 201 -0.04 5.32 11.23
N TYR A 202 1.06 6.03 11.39
CA TYR A 202 2.31 5.53 11.97
C TYR A 202 2.41 5.96 13.42
N LEU A 203 2.50 5.00 14.33
CA LEU A 203 2.55 5.25 15.76
C LEU A 203 3.95 4.91 16.31
N PRO A 204 4.68 5.84 16.94
CA PRO A 204 6.03 5.57 17.43
C PRO A 204 6.11 4.41 18.45
N GLN A 205 5.01 4.09 19.11
CA GLN A 205 4.91 3.01 20.09
C GLN A 205 4.53 1.64 19.49
N ALA A 206 4.19 1.57 18.21
CA ALA A 206 3.82 0.34 17.52
C ALA A 206 4.92 -0.05 16.53
N GLU A 207 5.21 -1.34 16.46
CA GLU A 207 6.21 -1.89 15.56
C GLU A 207 5.86 -1.65 14.09
N TRP A 208 6.86 -1.29 13.31
CA TRP A 208 6.78 -1.15 11.86
C TRP A 208 7.78 -2.07 11.17
N GLY A 209 7.34 -2.79 10.13
CA GLY A 209 8.21 -3.64 9.33
C GLY A 209 7.42 -4.68 8.55
N GLY A 210 8.07 -5.31 7.58
CA GLY A 210 7.45 -6.23 6.64
C GLY A 210 7.53 -7.71 7.04
N PHE A 211 6.66 -8.49 6.42
CA PHE A 211 6.76 -9.95 6.32
C PHE A 211 7.27 -10.32 4.93
N LYS A 212 7.60 -11.60 4.72
CA LYS A 212 8.02 -12.15 3.43
C LYS A 212 9.18 -11.34 2.81
N GLN A 213 9.09 -10.97 1.53
CA GLN A 213 10.12 -10.20 0.82
C GLN A 213 10.14 -8.70 1.17
N SER A 214 9.17 -8.21 1.94
CA SER A 214 9.19 -6.82 2.42
C SER A 214 10.21 -6.55 3.51
N GLY A 215 10.89 -7.56 4.03
CA GLY A 215 12.07 -7.44 4.88
C GLY A 215 11.97 -8.14 6.23
N ASN A 216 13.05 -8.01 6.98
CA ASN A 216 13.23 -8.54 8.33
C ASN A 216 13.42 -7.40 9.33
N GLY A 217 13.32 -7.73 10.64
CA GLY A 217 13.47 -6.74 11.70
C GLY A 217 12.24 -5.86 11.86
N ARG A 218 12.32 -4.95 12.82
CA ARG A 218 11.26 -3.98 13.10
C ARG A 218 11.85 -2.63 13.43
N GLU A 219 11.18 -1.59 12.95
CA GLU A 219 11.36 -0.21 13.40
C GLU A 219 10.25 0.16 14.38
N LEU A 220 10.41 1.24 15.12
CA LEU A 220 9.44 1.71 16.10
C LEU A 220 9.13 0.68 17.19
N GLY A 221 8.30 1.06 18.15
CA GLY A 221 7.89 0.18 19.24
C GLY A 221 9.05 -0.34 20.09
N PRO A 222 8.77 -1.22 21.06
CA PRO A 222 9.79 -1.86 21.89
C PRO A 222 10.76 -2.74 21.11
N THR A 223 10.28 -3.43 20.08
CA THR A 223 11.10 -4.32 19.24
C THR A 223 12.12 -3.54 18.43
N GLY A 224 11.72 -2.38 17.87
CA GLY A 224 12.65 -1.49 17.16
C GLY A 224 13.76 -0.98 18.09
N LEU A 225 13.43 -0.66 19.35
CA LEU A 225 14.45 -0.28 20.33
C LEU A 225 15.41 -1.46 20.64
N ALA A 226 14.93 -2.68 20.67
CA ALA A 226 15.74 -3.87 20.94
C ALA A 226 16.82 -4.11 19.88
N GLU A 227 16.62 -3.67 18.62
CA GLU A 227 17.64 -3.75 17.55
C GLU A 227 18.91 -2.92 17.83
N TYR A 228 18.83 -1.96 18.76
CA TYR A 228 19.97 -1.13 19.22
C TYR A 228 20.56 -1.60 20.54
N GLN A 229 20.19 -2.77 21.05
CA GLN A 229 20.59 -3.31 22.34
C GLN A 229 21.27 -4.66 22.20
N GLU A 230 22.23 -4.90 23.09
CA GLU A 230 22.91 -6.18 23.22
C GLU A 230 22.49 -6.88 24.53
N HIS A 231 22.27 -8.18 24.45
CA HIS A 231 21.95 -9.01 25.60
C HIS A 231 23.21 -9.64 26.19
N LYS A 232 23.45 -9.43 27.49
CA LYS A 232 24.51 -10.11 28.22
C LYS A 232 23.93 -11.00 29.32
N HIS A 233 24.22 -12.29 29.27
CA HIS A 233 23.94 -13.19 30.38
C HIS A 233 25.09 -13.14 31.39
N VAL A 234 24.79 -12.83 32.64
CA VAL A 234 25.74 -12.93 33.76
C VAL A 234 25.19 -13.95 34.73
N TYR A 235 25.95 -15.04 34.94
CA TYR A 235 25.64 -16.06 35.91
C TYR A 235 26.69 -16.02 37.04
N GLN A 236 26.24 -16.01 38.29
CA GLN A 236 27.10 -16.12 39.46
C GLN A 236 26.65 -17.31 40.30
N ASN A 237 27.56 -18.25 40.52
CA ASN A 237 27.34 -19.32 41.48
C ASN A 237 27.71 -18.83 42.90
N LEU A 238 26.72 -18.78 43.81
CA LEU A 238 26.91 -18.32 45.16
C LEU A 238 27.42 -19.41 46.10
N SER A 239 27.47 -20.68 45.68
CA SER A 239 27.99 -21.82 46.43
C SER A 239 28.78 -22.76 45.49
N PRO A 240 29.91 -22.27 44.97
CA PRO A 240 30.69 -23.06 44.02
C PRO A 240 31.25 -24.32 44.72
N ALA A 241 31.06 -25.46 44.10
CA ALA A 241 31.64 -26.72 44.46
C ALA A 241 32.51 -27.26 43.31
N ALA A 242 33.53 -27.99 43.65
CA ALA A 242 34.35 -28.62 42.61
C ALA A 242 33.52 -29.64 41.80
N TRP A 243 33.60 -29.56 40.49
CA TRP A 243 33.05 -30.57 39.60
C TRP A 243 34.07 -31.70 39.50
N ASP A 244 33.87 -32.79 40.23
CA ASP A 244 34.77 -33.95 40.22
C ASP A 244 34.59 -34.80 38.94
N GLN A 245 34.27 -34.16 37.85
CA GLN A 245 33.94 -34.81 36.57
C GLN A 245 35.16 -35.52 35.91
N PHE A 246 36.34 -35.01 36.18
CA PHE A 246 37.59 -35.56 35.59
C PHE A 246 38.55 -36.19 36.57
N GLY A 247 38.06 -36.57 37.77
CA GLY A 247 38.83 -37.30 38.79
C GLY A 247 40.12 -36.60 39.17
N LEU A 248 40.11 -35.30 39.39
CA LEU A 248 41.22 -34.56 39.94
C LEU A 248 41.30 -34.88 41.44
N GLN A 249 41.81 -36.09 41.74
CA GLN A 249 42.24 -36.50 43.08
C GLN A 249 43.71 -36.17 43.28
#